data_a9f0cfbe2788c97b966b91b1a1a29fde
#
_entry.id   a9f0cfbe2788c97b966b91b1a1a29fde
#
_cell.length_a   1.000
_cell.length_b   1.000
_cell.length_c   1.000
_cell.angle_alpha   90.00
_cell.angle_beta   90.00
_cell.angle_gamma   90.00
#
_symmetry.space_group_name_H-M   'P 1'
#
loop_
_entity.id
_entity.type
_entity.pdbx_description
1 polymer ?
#
loop_
_entity_poly.entity_id
_entity_poly.type
_entity_poly.pdbx_seq_one_letter_code
_entity_poly.pdbx_strand_id
1 'polypeptide(L)'
;MQALTILVIIALAAGGVSYVGSTQTMSNQIASLQSEVSALQGRSTASQSGSQSPTSSSVVPTTRHFSLIVTNAPIKVATNVTYDAWTFNGTVPGPTLWVNQGDTVVFTLHNPTSEAHSIDFHAAQVDWSTDYATVPPGGSKTFNFTVNYPGIFMYHCGTAPVLEHIANGMFGAIIVNPQTPLPAATGGTYVLVENEWYMNSHPGTDGHYSGNLTKMLAATPDYVTFNGTAFQYQTSPLKVLPNQLVRLYLLNVGPSLWEAFHVIGALMDTVYIDGNPQNVEHGLQTLNLPPSGGAIVEMYFPDAGGKNPFVNHAFAYASVGAVGVFQVATTGQTSTATSTTTSTSGAPAGSVSVKINSGSALNTTSVYYSPPSITVVVGVNNTVVWTNSDSVEHTVTATNGLFNSGILQPGQSFTYTFTSPGTYTYYCVLHPWMKGTVTVLAKG
;
A
#
# COMPACT_ATOMS: atom_id res chain seq x y z
N MET A 1 -36.47 6.68 4.93
CA MET A 1 -37.68 7.45 5.28
C MET A 1 -37.55 8.27 6.57
N GLN A 2 -36.98 7.75 7.64
CA GLN A 2 -36.84 8.52 8.91
C GLN A 2 -35.85 9.72 8.83
N ALA A 3 -34.77 9.63 8.08
CA ALA A 3 -33.78 10.71 7.98
C ALA A 3 -34.31 11.95 7.22
N LEU A 4 -35.17 11.78 6.23
CA LEU A 4 -35.75 12.90 5.46
C LEU A 4 -36.80 13.66 6.26
N THR A 5 -37.52 12.98 7.15
CA THR A 5 -38.55 13.60 8.05
C THR A 5 -37.90 14.49 9.12
N ILE A 6 -36.73 14.11 9.62
CA ILE A 6 -35.98 14.88 10.64
C ILE A 6 -35.40 16.17 10.04
N LEU A 7 -34.93 16.17 8.80
CA LEU A 7 -34.38 17.37 8.15
C LEU A 7 -35.43 18.46 7.92
N VAL A 8 -36.68 18.09 7.58
CA VAL A 8 -37.80 19.01 7.37
C VAL A 8 -38.25 19.64 8.70
N ILE A 9 -38.20 18.91 9.82
CA ILE A 9 -38.60 19.42 11.15
C ILE A 9 -37.56 20.41 11.70
N ILE A 10 -36.27 20.20 11.46
CA ILE A 10 -35.19 21.09 11.90
C ILE A 10 -35.19 22.40 11.10
N ALA A 11 -35.50 22.39 9.82
CA ALA A 11 -35.61 23.59 8.99
C ALA A 11 -36.81 24.51 9.43
N LEU A 12 -37.86 23.92 9.96
CA LEU A 12 -39.05 24.66 10.48
C LEU A 12 -38.80 25.27 11.87
N ALA A 13 -37.89 24.75 12.67
CA ALA A 13 -37.58 25.25 14.01
C ALA A 13 -36.54 26.40 14.02
N ALA A 14 -35.74 26.56 12.96
CA ALA A 14 -34.66 27.56 12.88
C ALA A 14 -35.04 28.87 12.20
N GLY A 15 -36.21 28.95 11.53
CA GLY A 15 -36.68 30.15 10.85
C GLY A 15 -37.93 30.76 11.46
N GLY A 16 -37.74 31.67 12.44
CA GLY A 16 -38.83 32.49 13.00
C GLY A 16 -39.39 33.50 12.00
N VAL A 17 -40.11 33.03 11.00
CA VAL A 17 -40.93 33.87 10.10
C VAL A 17 -42.32 33.23 10.04
N SER A 18 -43.31 33.93 10.64
CA SER A 18 -44.71 33.54 10.50
C SER A 18 -45.16 33.71 9.05
N TYR A 19 -45.15 32.65 8.30
CA TYR A 19 -45.77 32.62 6.97
C TYR A 19 -47.10 31.91 7.06
N VAL A 20 -48.18 32.70 7.01
CA VAL A 20 -49.56 32.21 6.85
C VAL A 20 -49.79 31.90 5.38
N GLY A 21 -49.16 30.86 4.90
CA GLY A 21 -49.43 30.26 3.59
C GLY A 21 -50.34 29.02 3.82
N SER A 22 -51.42 28.92 3.10
CA SER A 22 -52.42 27.89 3.30
C SER A 22 -51.84 26.48 3.38
N THR A 23 -52.26 25.71 4.38
CA THR A 23 -51.89 24.28 4.57
C THR A 23 -52.15 23.43 3.31
N GLN A 24 -53.02 23.91 2.43
CA GLN A 24 -53.33 23.30 1.11
C GLN A 24 -52.13 23.33 0.14
N THR A 25 -51.35 24.43 0.14
CA THR A 25 -50.17 24.55 -0.78
C THR A 25 -49.06 23.62 -0.35
N MET A 26 -48.81 23.46 0.93
CA MET A 26 -47.79 22.51 1.44
C MET A 26 -48.21 21.05 1.22
N SER A 27 -49.49 20.72 1.43
CA SER A 27 -50.00 19.39 1.15
C SER A 27 -49.86 19.00 -0.35
N ASN A 28 -50.09 19.97 -1.24
CA ASN A 28 -49.95 19.74 -2.69
C ASN A 28 -48.48 19.56 -3.10
N GLN A 29 -47.55 20.30 -2.48
CA GLN A 29 -46.10 20.11 -2.70
C GLN A 29 -45.59 18.77 -2.17
N ILE A 30 -46.05 18.34 -1.01
CA ILE A 30 -45.70 17.03 -0.44
C ILE A 30 -46.25 15.91 -1.35
N ALA A 31 -47.47 16.02 -1.86
CA ALA A 31 -48.06 15.04 -2.78
C ALA A 31 -47.29 14.98 -4.12
N SER A 32 -46.84 16.11 -4.64
CA SER A 32 -45.98 16.18 -5.85
C SER A 32 -44.64 15.49 -5.65
N LEU A 33 -43.96 15.78 -4.54
CA LEU A 33 -42.66 15.15 -4.20
C LEU A 33 -42.82 13.64 -3.97
N GLN A 34 -43.89 13.21 -3.33
CA GLN A 34 -44.20 11.78 -3.16
C GLN A 34 -44.42 11.06 -4.49
N SER A 35 -45.09 11.74 -5.45
CA SER A 35 -45.29 11.24 -6.79
C SER A 35 -43.97 11.10 -7.58
N GLU A 36 -43.07 12.09 -7.48
CA GLU A 36 -41.74 12.03 -8.11
C GLU A 36 -40.88 10.93 -7.51
N VAL A 37 -40.85 10.77 -6.19
CA VAL A 37 -40.14 9.68 -5.52
C VAL A 37 -40.71 8.31 -5.97
N SER A 38 -41.99 8.16 -6.08
CA SER A 38 -42.64 6.92 -6.56
C SER A 38 -42.30 6.65 -8.03
N ALA A 39 -42.27 7.70 -8.86
CA ALA A 39 -41.87 7.57 -10.27
C ALA A 39 -40.38 7.20 -10.43
N LEU A 40 -39.51 7.69 -9.59
CA LEU A 40 -38.08 7.32 -9.56
C LEU A 40 -37.90 5.88 -9.08
N GLN A 41 -38.66 5.45 -8.08
CA GLN A 41 -38.64 4.06 -7.60
C GLN A 41 -39.22 3.09 -8.64
N GLY A 42 -40.27 3.47 -9.36
CA GLY A 42 -40.83 2.67 -10.46
C GLY A 42 -39.92 2.54 -11.68
N ARG A 43 -39.04 3.54 -11.93
CA ARG A 43 -38.01 3.45 -12.98
C ARG A 43 -36.87 2.51 -12.61
N SER A 44 -36.59 2.35 -11.32
CA SER A 44 -35.56 1.41 -10.84
C SER A 44 -35.97 -0.06 -11.00
N THR A 45 -37.29 -0.36 -11.06
CA THR A 45 -37.78 -1.74 -11.17
C THR A 45 -38.07 -2.19 -12.61
N ALA A 46 -38.15 -1.26 -13.59
CA ALA A 46 -38.46 -1.59 -14.97
C ALA A 46 -37.23 -1.82 -15.88
N SER A 47 -36.01 -1.73 -15.37
CA SER A 47 -34.76 -1.88 -16.13
C SER A 47 -34.01 -3.20 -15.87
N GLN A 48 -34.65 -4.19 -15.24
CA GLN A 48 -34.05 -5.52 -15.02
C GLN A 48 -34.69 -6.58 -15.91
N SER A 49 -34.44 -6.51 -17.21
CA SER A 49 -34.53 -7.67 -18.07
C SER A 49 -33.42 -7.65 -19.10
N GLY A 50 -32.40 -8.46 -18.88
CA GLY A 50 -31.44 -8.87 -19.89
C GLY A 50 -30.11 -8.17 -19.97
N SER A 51 -29.36 -8.14 -18.87
CA SER A 51 -27.87 -8.07 -18.93
C SER A 51 -27.34 -8.93 -17.79
N GLN A 52 -26.74 -10.06 -18.12
CA GLN A 52 -25.91 -10.79 -17.16
C GLN A 52 -24.74 -9.89 -16.81
N SER A 53 -24.81 -9.22 -15.65
CA SER A 53 -23.64 -8.63 -15.02
C SER A 53 -22.60 -9.72 -14.83
N PRO A 54 -21.32 -9.46 -15.12
CA PRO A 54 -20.27 -10.40 -14.72
C PRO A 54 -20.39 -10.62 -13.21
N THR A 55 -20.56 -11.86 -12.80
CA THR A 55 -20.54 -12.27 -11.40
C THR A 55 -19.19 -11.84 -10.82
N SER A 56 -19.15 -10.73 -10.09
CA SER A 56 -18.00 -10.39 -9.27
C SER A 56 -17.93 -11.51 -8.22
N SER A 57 -16.96 -12.41 -8.37
CA SER A 57 -16.68 -13.40 -7.36
C SER A 57 -16.23 -12.65 -6.11
N SER A 58 -17.07 -12.62 -5.08
CA SER A 58 -16.67 -12.15 -3.76
C SER A 58 -15.48 -12.99 -3.28
N VAL A 59 -14.47 -12.33 -2.72
CA VAL A 59 -13.30 -13.00 -2.16
C VAL A 59 -13.76 -13.83 -0.96
N VAL A 60 -13.47 -15.13 -0.98
CA VAL A 60 -13.78 -16.02 0.15
C VAL A 60 -12.74 -15.82 1.25
N PRO A 61 -13.15 -15.51 2.50
CA PRO A 61 -12.24 -15.37 3.61
C PRO A 61 -11.42 -16.63 3.85
N THR A 62 -10.13 -16.48 4.16
CA THR A 62 -9.19 -17.56 4.41
C THR A 62 -8.37 -17.29 5.67
N THR A 63 -7.62 -18.30 6.13
CA THR A 63 -6.62 -18.09 7.19
C THR A 63 -5.29 -17.72 6.54
N ARG A 64 -4.72 -16.58 6.98
CA ARG A 64 -3.41 -16.10 6.55
C ARG A 64 -2.41 -16.23 7.69
N HIS A 65 -1.24 -16.76 7.39
CA HIS A 65 -0.16 -16.92 8.37
C HIS A 65 0.97 -15.95 8.06
N PHE A 66 1.34 -15.14 9.05
CA PHE A 66 2.48 -14.23 8.95
C PHE A 66 3.43 -14.44 10.12
N SER A 67 4.71 -14.21 9.85
CA SER A 67 5.74 -14.22 10.87
C SER A 67 6.70 -13.06 10.63
N LEU A 68 6.96 -12.28 11.67
CA LEU A 68 7.98 -11.24 11.65
C LEU A 68 9.03 -11.53 12.72
N ILE A 69 10.26 -11.14 12.41
CA ILE A 69 11.38 -11.20 13.34
C ILE A 69 11.83 -9.78 13.67
N VAL A 70 11.97 -9.49 14.95
CA VAL A 70 12.59 -8.24 15.40
C VAL A 70 14.10 -8.33 15.19
N THR A 71 14.70 -7.30 14.61
CA THR A 71 16.15 -7.24 14.43
C THR A 71 16.63 -5.80 14.34
N ASN A 72 17.84 -5.54 14.84
CA ASN A 72 18.51 -4.28 14.61
C ASN A 72 19.20 -4.32 13.24
N ALA A 73 19.05 -3.25 12.46
CA ALA A 73 19.63 -3.19 11.13
C ALA A 73 20.10 -1.76 10.79
N PRO A 74 21.23 -1.62 10.09
CA PRO A 74 21.67 -0.33 9.56
C PRO A 74 20.80 0.03 8.35
N ILE A 75 20.05 1.13 8.46
CA ILE A 75 19.18 1.65 7.42
C ILE A 75 19.79 2.91 6.81
N LYS A 76 19.92 2.93 5.48
CA LYS A 76 20.36 4.12 4.77
C LYS A 76 19.21 5.13 4.67
N VAL A 77 19.24 6.15 5.55
CA VAL A 77 18.19 7.19 5.61
C VAL A 77 18.39 8.28 4.56
N ALA A 78 19.65 8.66 4.30
CA ALA A 78 20.01 9.65 3.28
C ALA A 78 21.41 9.36 2.69
N THR A 79 21.87 10.16 1.74
CA THR A 79 23.24 10.06 1.25
C THR A 79 24.22 10.24 2.41
N ASN A 80 25.09 9.24 2.62
CA ASN A 80 26.07 9.22 3.72
C ASN A 80 25.47 9.26 5.14
N VAL A 81 24.20 8.93 5.29
CA VAL A 81 23.52 8.84 6.59
C VAL A 81 22.97 7.44 6.75
N THR A 82 23.55 6.68 7.66
CA THR A 82 23.08 5.36 8.09
C THR A 82 22.58 5.45 9.52
N TYR A 83 21.47 4.83 9.80
CA TYR A 83 20.82 4.81 11.11
C TYR A 83 20.68 3.37 11.61
N ASP A 84 21.06 3.13 12.86
CA ASP A 84 20.87 1.83 13.52
C ASP A 84 19.43 1.70 13.97
N ALA A 85 18.60 1.18 13.09
CA ALA A 85 17.17 1.05 13.31
C ALA A 85 16.80 -0.23 14.06
N TRP A 86 15.74 -0.14 14.82
CA TRP A 86 14.96 -1.30 15.28
C TRP A 86 13.94 -1.65 14.21
N THR A 87 13.88 -2.88 13.80
CA THR A 87 13.11 -3.22 12.60
C THR A 87 12.27 -4.48 12.77
N PHE A 88 11.27 -4.59 11.93
CA PHE A 88 10.65 -5.88 11.58
C PHE A 88 11.28 -6.39 10.28
N ASN A 89 11.89 -7.57 10.33
CA ASN A 89 12.56 -8.24 9.20
C ASN A 89 13.73 -7.44 8.56
N GLY A 90 14.38 -6.54 9.30
CA GLY A 90 15.57 -5.83 8.82
C GLY A 90 15.32 -4.70 7.83
N THR A 91 14.10 -4.20 7.72
CA THR A 91 13.72 -3.11 6.80
C THR A 91 12.88 -2.04 7.50
N VAL A 92 12.94 -0.82 6.99
CA VAL A 92 12.04 0.29 7.37
C VAL A 92 11.47 0.91 6.10
N PRO A 93 10.15 0.91 5.95
CA PRO A 93 9.16 0.22 6.78
C PRO A 93 9.40 -1.30 6.84
N GLY A 94 8.83 -1.95 7.85
CA GLY A 94 8.67 -3.40 7.86
C GLY A 94 7.83 -3.89 6.67
N PRO A 95 7.76 -5.21 6.42
CA PRO A 95 7.03 -5.77 5.28
C PRO A 95 5.57 -5.32 5.21
N THR A 96 5.10 -4.92 4.02
CA THR A 96 3.67 -4.71 3.80
C THR A 96 2.94 -6.05 3.78
N LEU A 97 1.96 -6.20 4.68
CA LEU A 97 1.14 -7.40 4.77
C LEU A 97 -0.15 -7.21 3.97
N TRP A 98 -0.52 -8.21 3.17
CA TRP A 98 -1.71 -8.16 2.33
C TRP A 98 -2.69 -9.25 2.74
N VAL A 99 -3.92 -8.86 3.03
CA VAL A 99 -5.02 -9.74 3.43
C VAL A 99 -6.32 -9.28 2.78
N ASN A 100 -7.36 -10.09 2.87
CA ASN A 100 -8.68 -9.74 2.39
C ASN A 100 -9.64 -9.56 3.57
N GLN A 101 -10.60 -8.69 3.40
CA GLN A 101 -11.67 -8.48 4.39
C GLN A 101 -12.34 -9.80 4.75
N GLY A 102 -12.39 -10.11 6.03
CA GLY A 102 -12.91 -11.36 6.59
C GLY A 102 -11.84 -12.44 6.82
N ASP A 103 -10.61 -12.27 6.32
CA ASP A 103 -9.52 -13.21 6.59
C ASP A 103 -9.23 -13.28 8.09
N THR A 104 -8.87 -14.47 8.55
CA THR A 104 -8.27 -14.68 9.88
C THR A 104 -6.76 -14.65 9.74
N VAL A 105 -6.12 -13.71 10.42
CA VAL A 105 -4.67 -13.60 10.50
C VAL A 105 -4.17 -14.40 11.69
N VAL A 106 -3.27 -15.36 11.46
CA VAL A 106 -2.47 -16.02 12.48
C VAL A 106 -1.07 -15.44 12.40
N PHE A 107 -0.69 -14.69 13.42
CA PHE A 107 0.54 -13.91 13.42
C PHE A 107 1.51 -14.40 14.48
N THR A 108 2.80 -14.51 14.12
CA THR A 108 3.88 -14.85 15.06
C THR A 108 4.96 -13.77 15.05
N LEU A 109 5.27 -13.23 16.23
CA LEU A 109 6.42 -12.36 16.44
C LEU A 109 7.56 -13.15 17.09
N HIS A 110 8.75 -13.06 16.50
CA HIS A 110 9.98 -13.61 17.06
C HIS A 110 10.88 -12.47 17.51
N ASN A 111 11.34 -12.51 18.75
CA ASN A 111 12.23 -11.49 19.31
C ASN A 111 13.57 -12.11 19.75
N PRO A 112 14.57 -12.23 18.86
CA PRO A 112 15.91 -12.69 19.21
C PRO A 112 16.80 -11.60 19.82
N THR A 113 16.32 -10.35 19.95
CA THR A 113 17.11 -9.21 20.46
C THR A 113 17.26 -9.26 21.97
N SER A 114 18.05 -8.35 22.54
CA SER A 114 18.24 -8.19 23.98
C SER A 114 17.16 -7.36 24.67
N GLU A 115 16.32 -6.68 23.89
CA GLU A 115 15.25 -5.80 24.37
C GLU A 115 13.89 -6.48 24.25
N ALA A 116 12.94 -6.04 25.06
CA ALA A 116 11.56 -6.49 24.95
C ALA A 116 10.82 -5.75 23.82
N HIS A 117 10.01 -6.47 23.05
CA HIS A 117 9.22 -5.92 21.95
C HIS A 117 7.81 -6.48 21.95
N SER A 118 6.92 -5.83 21.21
CA SER A 118 5.55 -6.31 20.98
C SER A 118 5.12 -5.94 19.56
N ILE A 119 3.86 -6.18 19.24
CA ILE A 119 3.27 -5.70 17.99
C ILE A 119 1.80 -5.38 18.20
N ASP A 120 1.37 -4.24 17.66
CA ASP A 120 -0.01 -3.81 17.58
C ASP A 120 -0.42 -3.75 16.11
N PHE A 121 -1.60 -4.25 15.79
CA PHE A 121 -2.22 -4.15 14.47
C PHE A 121 -3.46 -3.27 14.53
N HIS A 122 -3.44 -2.08 13.93
CA HIS A 122 -4.61 -1.22 13.85
C HIS A 122 -5.79 -1.82 13.06
N ALA A 123 -5.54 -2.87 12.27
CA ALA A 123 -6.58 -3.66 11.61
C ALA A 123 -7.28 -4.66 12.53
N ALA A 124 -6.71 -4.94 13.71
CA ALA A 124 -7.23 -5.93 14.65
C ALA A 124 -8.28 -5.33 15.58
N GLN A 125 -9.31 -6.12 15.86
CA GLN A 125 -10.30 -5.81 16.89
C GLN A 125 -10.19 -6.85 18.00
N VAL A 126 -9.15 -6.71 18.81
CA VAL A 126 -8.81 -7.62 19.93
C VAL A 126 -8.59 -6.82 21.21
N ASP A 127 -8.62 -7.50 22.35
CA ASP A 127 -8.23 -6.89 23.61
C ASP A 127 -6.75 -6.49 23.54
N TRP A 128 -6.42 -5.26 23.95
CA TRP A 128 -5.07 -4.68 23.84
C TRP A 128 -4.00 -5.56 24.53
N SER A 129 -4.36 -6.32 25.58
CA SER A 129 -3.44 -7.24 26.25
C SER A 129 -3.07 -8.43 25.38
N THR A 130 -3.77 -8.64 24.25
CA THR A 130 -3.50 -9.73 23.32
C THR A 130 -2.37 -9.37 22.35
N ASP A 131 -2.45 -8.26 21.64
CA ASP A 131 -1.45 -7.84 20.67
C ASP A 131 -0.30 -7.03 21.30
N TYR A 132 -0.57 -6.12 22.22
CA TYR A 132 0.45 -5.38 22.98
C TYR A 132 1.28 -6.23 23.94
N ALA A 133 0.90 -7.48 24.18
CA ALA A 133 1.64 -8.31 25.14
C ALA A 133 3.11 -8.44 24.73
N THR A 134 3.95 -8.05 25.66
CA THR A 134 5.41 -8.02 25.50
C THR A 134 5.97 -9.40 25.20
N VAL A 135 6.82 -9.48 24.18
CA VAL A 135 7.65 -10.65 23.83
C VAL A 135 9.05 -10.39 24.40
N PRO A 136 9.47 -11.13 25.42
CA PRO A 136 10.78 -10.91 26.05
C PRO A 136 11.93 -11.30 25.10
N PRO A 137 13.18 -10.90 25.45
CA PRO A 137 14.38 -11.34 24.75
C PRO A 137 14.42 -12.86 24.54
N GLY A 138 14.72 -13.30 23.32
CA GLY A 138 14.73 -14.71 22.91
C GLY A 138 13.35 -15.38 22.80
N GLY A 139 12.28 -14.63 23.06
CA GLY A 139 10.91 -15.13 23.06
C GLY A 139 10.22 -15.11 21.71
N SER A 140 9.05 -15.75 21.68
CA SER A 140 8.11 -15.68 20.55
C SER A 140 6.68 -15.66 21.06
N LYS A 141 5.79 -15.02 20.30
CA LYS A 141 4.37 -14.99 20.61
C LYS A 141 3.55 -15.18 19.34
N THR A 142 2.55 -16.03 19.42
CA THR A 142 1.55 -16.22 18.36
C THR A 142 0.18 -15.84 18.87
N PHE A 143 -0.58 -15.09 18.06
CA PHE A 143 -1.98 -14.75 18.30
C PHE A 143 -2.74 -14.70 16.98
N ASN A 144 -4.05 -14.56 17.04
CA ASN A 144 -4.88 -14.45 15.84
C ASN A 144 -5.93 -13.35 15.99
N PHE A 145 -6.36 -12.81 14.87
CA PHE A 145 -7.44 -11.82 14.76
C PHE A 145 -8.10 -11.92 13.39
N THR A 146 -9.33 -11.41 13.29
CA THR A 146 -10.06 -11.31 12.02
C THR A 146 -10.06 -9.86 11.54
N VAL A 147 -9.76 -9.63 10.27
CA VAL A 147 -9.75 -8.28 9.66
C VAL A 147 -11.14 -7.98 9.08
N ASN A 148 -11.96 -7.26 9.84
CA ASN A 148 -13.37 -7.03 9.51
C ASN A 148 -13.60 -5.86 8.55
N TYR A 149 -12.67 -4.91 8.48
CA TYR A 149 -12.79 -3.69 7.67
C TYR A 149 -11.71 -3.63 6.61
N PRO A 150 -12.05 -3.29 5.34
CA PRO A 150 -11.07 -3.05 4.32
C PRO A 150 -10.35 -1.73 4.59
N GLY A 151 -9.09 -1.62 4.16
CA GLY A 151 -8.32 -0.39 4.32
C GLY A 151 -6.81 -0.58 4.30
N ILE A 152 -6.11 0.49 4.60
CA ILE A 152 -4.68 0.48 4.90
C ILE A 152 -4.49 0.89 6.35
N PHE A 153 -3.82 0.04 7.12
CA PHE A 153 -3.65 0.20 8.54
C PHE A 153 -2.18 0.06 8.92
N MET A 154 -1.79 0.77 9.98
CA MET A 154 -0.47 0.64 10.58
C MET A 154 -0.38 -0.66 11.39
N TYR A 155 0.80 -1.27 11.43
CA TYR A 155 1.24 -2.10 12.55
C TYR A 155 2.54 -1.53 13.10
N HIS A 156 2.75 -1.65 14.42
CA HIS A 156 3.94 -1.11 15.08
C HIS A 156 4.26 -1.84 16.38
N CYS A 157 5.47 -1.61 16.91
CA CYS A 157 5.79 -2.07 18.26
C CYS A 157 5.02 -1.23 19.30
N GLY A 158 4.29 -1.91 20.19
CA GLY A 158 3.53 -1.29 21.28
C GLY A 158 4.26 -1.29 22.63
N THR A 159 5.52 -1.75 22.71
CA THR A 159 6.30 -1.74 23.94
C THR A 159 6.64 -0.31 24.37
N ALA A 160 6.48 -0.02 25.65
CA ALA A 160 6.79 1.31 26.20
C ALA A 160 8.31 1.54 26.29
N PRO A 161 8.80 2.74 25.91
CA PRO A 161 8.08 3.90 25.39
C PRO A 161 7.73 3.75 23.91
N VAL A 162 6.44 3.66 23.60
CA VAL A 162 5.94 3.38 22.23
C VAL A 162 6.48 4.36 21.19
N LEU A 163 6.57 5.66 21.55
CA LEU A 163 7.16 6.71 20.70
C LEU A 163 8.56 6.32 20.23
N GLU A 164 9.41 5.84 21.13
CA GLU A 164 10.79 5.49 20.81
C GLU A 164 10.88 4.30 19.86
N HIS A 165 10.04 3.27 20.06
CA HIS A 165 10.02 2.09 19.21
C HIS A 165 9.57 2.43 17.78
N ILE A 166 8.52 3.23 17.62
CA ILE A 166 8.05 3.68 16.29
C ILE A 166 9.11 4.56 15.64
N ALA A 167 9.62 5.58 16.34
CA ALA A 167 10.61 6.51 15.81
C ALA A 167 11.94 5.84 15.43
N ASN A 168 12.27 4.69 16.02
CA ASN A 168 13.45 3.90 15.67
C ASN A 168 13.21 2.93 14.49
N GLY A 169 11.98 2.87 13.92
CA GLY A 169 11.71 2.13 12.68
C GLY A 169 10.80 0.91 12.82
N MET A 170 10.21 0.66 13.99
CA MET A 170 9.37 -0.53 14.24
C MET A 170 7.92 -0.31 13.82
N PHE A 171 7.67 -0.22 12.54
CA PHE A 171 6.35 -0.04 11.94
C PHE A 171 6.28 -0.65 10.53
N GLY A 172 5.05 -0.83 10.04
CA GLY A 172 4.76 -1.20 8.66
C GLY A 172 3.27 -1.07 8.34
N ALA A 173 2.89 -1.49 7.15
CA ALA A 173 1.51 -1.44 6.68
C ALA A 173 0.88 -2.84 6.61
N ILE A 174 -0.38 -2.96 7.02
CA ILE A 174 -1.25 -4.07 6.67
C ILE A 174 -2.39 -3.53 5.79
N ILE A 175 -2.54 -4.10 4.61
CA ILE A 175 -3.56 -3.72 3.63
C ILE A 175 -4.61 -4.81 3.58
N VAL A 176 -5.84 -4.43 3.88
CA VAL A 176 -7.01 -5.29 3.87
C VAL A 176 -7.82 -4.98 2.61
N ASN A 177 -7.75 -5.84 1.61
CA ASN A 177 -8.53 -5.69 0.39
C ASN A 177 -10.03 -5.83 0.68
N PRO A 178 -10.91 -5.02 0.06
CA PRO A 178 -12.34 -5.17 0.20
C PRO A 178 -12.83 -6.47 -0.46
N GLN A 179 -13.98 -6.99 0.01
CA GLN A 179 -14.62 -8.17 -0.58
C GLN A 179 -14.99 -7.98 -2.06
N THR A 180 -15.41 -6.76 -2.42
CA THR A 180 -15.55 -6.37 -3.82
C THR A 180 -14.25 -5.70 -4.25
N PRO A 181 -13.45 -6.30 -5.14
CA PRO A 181 -12.20 -5.74 -5.57
C PRO A 181 -12.33 -4.33 -6.14
N LEU A 182 -11.40 -3.45 -5.81
CA LEU A 182 -11.29 -2.14 -6.46
C LEU A 182 -10.93 -2.31 -7.95
N PRO A 183 -11.23 -1.31 -8.81
CA PRO A 183 -10.86 -1.34 -10.22
C PRO A 183 -9.37 -1.65 -10.43
N ALA A 184 -9.02 -2.31 -11.52
CA ALA A 184 -7.62 -2.62 -11.81
C ALA A 184 -6.80 -1.34 -12.06
N ALA A 185 -5.76 -1.11 -11.27
CA ALA A 185 -4.86 0.03 -11.41
C ALA A 185 -3.74 -0.28 -12.42
N THR A 186 -4.06 -0.17 -13.71
CA THR A 186 -3.15 -0.51 -14.80
C THR A 186 -2.05 0.53 -15.03
N GLY A 187 -2.19 1.75 -14.48
CA GLY A 187 -1.21 2.83 -14.57
C GLY A 187 -0.05 2.71 -13.58
N GLY A 188 -0.21 1.91 -12.55
CA GLY A 188 0.78 1.66 -11.50
C GLY A 188 0.13 1.55 -10.12
N THR A 189 0.79 0.81 -9.22
CA THR A 189 0.35 0.65 -7.82
C THR A 189 1.54 0.82 -6.91
N TYR A 190 1.42 1.68 -5.89
CA TYR A 190 2.50 2.02 -4.97
C TYR A 190 2.01 2.09 -3.53
N VAL A 191 2.83 1.61 -2.60
CA VAL A 191 2.65 1.81 -1.16
C VAL A 191 3.67 2.84 -0.71
N LEU A 192 3.21 3.96 -0.17
CA LEU A 192 4.05 5.04 0.36
C LEU A 192 3.74 5.20 1.84
N VAL A 193 4.75 4.95 2.66
CA VAL A 193 4.68 5.09 4.11
C VAL A 193 5.53 6.28 4.52
N GLU A 194 4.91 7.34 5.01
CA GLU A 194 5.64 8.48 5.57
C GLU A 194 6.07 8.17 7.00
N ASN A 195 7.32 8.51 7.33
CA ASN A 195 7.88 8.36 8.66
C ASN A 195 8.91 9.46 8.98
N GLU A 196 9.19 9.60 10.26
CA GLU A 196 10.07 10.59 10.83
C GLU A 196 11.33 9.93 11.39
N TRP A 197 12.51 10.57 11.19
CA TRP A 197 13.78 10.15 11.76
C TRP A 197 14.35 11.22 12.70
N TYR A 198 14.71 10.81 13.91
CA TYR A 198 15.21 11.67 14.99
C TYR A 198 16.59 11.21 15.42
N MET A 199 17.62 11.92 14.99
CA MET A 199 19.01 11.46 15.11
C MET A 199 19.79 12.21 16.17
N ASN A 200 20.72 11.52 16.82
CA ASN A 200 21.75 12.17 17.61
C ASN A 200 22.61 13.09 16.74
N SER A 201 23.21 14.12 17.34
CA SER A 201 23.96 15.16 16.60
C SER A 201 25.22 14.61 15.92
N HIS A 202 25.74 13.48 16.39
CA HIS A 202 26.93 12.83 15.85
C HIS A 202 26.70 11.32 15.72
N PRO A 203 27.28 10.68 14.70
CA PRO A 203 27.26 9.22 14.59
C PRO A 203 28.09 8.58 15.68
N GLY A 204 27.83 7.31 15.96
CA GLY A 204 28.65 6.46 16.80
C GLY A 204 30.05 6.16 16.21
N THR A 205 30.81 5.34 16.90
CA THR A 205 32.19 4.96 16.47
C THR A 205 32.20 4.10 15.19
N ASP A 206 31.06 3.50 14.85
CA ASP A 206 30.80 2.74 13.62
C ASP A 206 30.40 3.62 12.44
N GLY A 207 30.19 4.93 12.66
CA GLY A 207 29.72 5.88 11.66
C GLY A 207 28.20 5.91 11.50
N HIS A 208 27.43 5.19 12.32
CA HIS A 208 25.98 5.15 12.26
C HIS A 208 25.34 6.08 13.30
N TYR A 209 24.19 6.64 12.94
CA TYR A 209 23.37 7.45 13.84
C TYR A 209 22.42 6.56 14.64
N SER A 210 22.09 7.00 15.85
CA SER A 210 21.07 6.40 16.70
C SER A 210 20.00 7.41 17.08
N GLY A 211 18.91 6.97 17.71
CA GLY A 211 17.76 7.78 18.08
C GLY A 211 18.05 8.84 19.13
N ASN A 212 17.36 9.97 19.02
CA ASN A 212 17.42 11.08 19.96
C ASN A 212 16.04 11.30 20.61
N LEU A 213 15.86 10.79 21.80
CA LEU A 213 14.57 10.86 22.52
C LEU A 213 14.12 12.31 22.76
N THR A 214 15.05 13.25 23.01
CA THR A 214 14.68 14.67 23.18
C THR A 214 14.05 15.26 21.93
N LYS A 215 14.60 14.96 20.75
CA LYS A 215 14.01 15.37 19.47
C LYS A 215 12.68 14.69 19.20
N MET A 216 12.53 13.39 19.55
CA MET A 216 11.29 12.64 19.42
C MET A 216 10.17 13.29 20.26
N LEU A 217 10.46 13.62 21.53
CA LEU A 217 9.51 14.28 22.42
C LEU A 217 9.17 15.71 21.97
N ALA A 218 10.09 16.40 21.30
CA ALA A 218 9.89 17.74 20.76
C ALA A 218 9.26 17.73 19.36
N ALA A 219 9.05 16.56 18.73
CA ALA A 219 8.59 16.39 17.35
C ALA A 219 9.42 17.20 16.34
N THR A 220 10.75 17.18 16.48
CA THR A 220 11.70 17.90 15.62
C THR A 220 12.59 16.92 14.85
N PRO A 221 12.07 16.24 13.81
CA PRO A 221 12.83 15.25 13.07
C PRO A 221 13.96 15.86 12.24
N ASP A 222 15.03 15.10 12.03
CA ASP A 222 16.11 15.42 11.11
C ASP A 222 15.72 15.11 9.66
N TYR A 223 14.92 14.05 9.45
CA TYR A 223 14.36 13.68 8.16
C TYR A 223 12.90 13.25 8.32
N VAL A 224 12.11 13.58 7.29
CA VAL A 224 10.79 13.01 7.05
C VAL A 224 10.85 12.31 5.69
N THR A 225 10.43 11.05 5.61
CA THR A 225 10.75 10.23 4.45
C THR A 225 9.54 9.41 3.97
N PHE A 226 9.45 9.18 2.68
CA PHE A 226 8.59 8.13 2.13
C PHE A 226 9.39 6.82 2.05
N ASN A 227 8.89 5.77 2.68
CA ASN A 227 9.50 4.44 2.73
C ASN A 227 10.95 4.43 3.26
N GLY A 228 11.21 5.21 4.33
CA GLY A 228 12.41 5.14 5.14
C GLY A 228 13.65 5.86 4.59
N THR A 229 13.66 6.33 3.33
CA THR A 229 14.83 6.99 2.73
C THR A 229 14.46 8.36 2.16
N ALA A 230 15.19 9.39 2.59
CA ALA A 230 15.00 10.76 2.13
C ALA A 230 15.35 10.92 0.64
N PHE A 231 14.51 11.65 -0.10
CA PHE A 231 14.72 12.00 -1.50
C PHE A 231 14.83 10.82 -2.48
N GLN A 232 14.57 9.58 -2.05
CA GLN A 232 14.79 8.38 -2.89
C GLN A 232 13.99 8.43 -4.20
N TYR A 233 12.77 8.96 -4.16
CA TYR A 233 11.91 9.03 -5.33
C TYR A 233 12.14 10.27 -6.21
N GLN A 234 13.09 11.16 -5.83
CA GLN A 234 13.65 12.15 -6.74
C GLN A 234 14.75 11.55 -7.63
N THR A 235 15.59 10.66 -7.04
CA THR A 235 16.66 9.96 -7.75
C THR A 235 16.19 8.74 -8.50
N SER A 236 15.14 8.07 -7.99
CA SER A 236 14.50 6.89 -8.58
C SER A 236 12.99 7.11 -8.70
N PRO A 237 12.52 7.93 -9.67
CA PRO A 237 11.11 8.28 -9.80
C PRO A 237 10.19 7.06 -9.97
N LEU A 238 8.99 7.15 -9.39
CA LEU A 238 7.93 6.16 -9.56
C LEU A 238 7.35 6.28 -10.97
N LYS A 239 7.32 5.18 -11.71
CA LYS A 239 6.91 5.17 -13.12
C LYS A 239 5.43 4.87 -13.26
N VAL A 240 4.68 5.75 -13.91
CA VAL A 240 3.26 5.60 -14.16
C VAL A 240 2.94 5.65 -15.66
N LEU A 241 1.81 5.03 -16.04
CA LEU A 241 1.36 5.06 -17.43
C LEU A 241 0.38 6.21 -17.65
N PRO A 242 0.47 6.92 -18.81
CA PRO A 242 -0.44 8.01 -19.11
C PRO A 242 -1.87 7.54 -19.29
N ASN A 243 -2.83 8.31 -18.79
CA ASN A 243 -4.27 8.06 -18.91
C ASN A 243 -4.73 6.68 -18.42
N GLN A 244 -3.97 6.07 -17.52
CA GLN A 244 -4.33 4.81 -16.84
C GLN A 244 -4.45 5.04 -15.35
N LEU A 245 -5.32 4.28 -14.70
CA LEU A 245 -5.56 4.37 -13.27
C LEU A 245 -4.30 4.02 -12.50
N VAL A 246 -3.79 4.97 -11.72
CA VAL A 246 -2.73 4.78 -10.73
C VAL A 246 -3.35 4.70 -9.35
N ARG A 247 -2.92 3.74 -8.54
CA ARG A 247 -3.36 3.59 -7.15
C ARG A 247 -2.20 3.74 -6.19
N LEU A 248 -2.39 4.63 -5.22
CA LEU A 248 -1.45 4.84 -4.12
C LEU A 248 -2.10 4.34 -2.83
N TYR A 249 -1.36 3.56 -2.07
CA TYR A 249 -1.67 3.21 -0.70
C TYR A 249 -0.80 4.11 0.18
N LEU A 250 -1.39 5.11 0.80
CA LEU A 250 -0.71 6.10 1.64
C LEU A 250 -0.91 5.76 3.11
N LEU A 251 0.16 5.81 3.89
CA LEU A 251 0.13 5.60 5.33
C LEU A 251 1.11 6.56 5.99
N ASN A 252 0.62 7.43 6.85
CA ASN A 252 1.47 8.23 7.73
C ASN A 252 1.67 7.51 9.06
N VAL A 253 2.84 6.96 9.31
CA VAL A 253 3.13 6.32 10.60
C VAL A 253 3.60 7.32 11.66
N GLY A 254 3.95 8.52 11.26
CA GLY A 254 4.42 9.56 12.16
C GLY A 254 5.81 9.26 12.75
N PRO A 255 5.96 9.24 14.09
CA PRO A 255 4.92 9.08 15.12
C PRO A 255 4.20 10.36 15.58
N SER A 256 4.61 11.54 15.16
CA SER A 256 4.13 12.78 15.76
C SER A 256 3.52 13.77 14.76
N LEU A 257 3.97 13.79 13.51
CA LEU A 257 3.63 14.81 12.52
C LEU A 257 2.48 14.37 11.61
N TRP A 258 1.72 15.35 11.16
CA TRP A 258 0.70 15.17 10.13
C TRP A 258 1.33 15.21 8.75
N GLU A 259 0.88 14.35 7.88
CA GLU A 259 1.19 14.40 6.45
C GLU A 259 0.15 15.23 5.71
N ALA A 260 0.59 16.17 4.89
CA ALA A 260 -0.25 16.88 3.92
C ALA A 260 0.17 16.42 2.50
N PHE A 261 -0.28 15.25 2.09
CA PHE A 261 0.12 14.67 0.81
C PHE A 261 -0.47 15.44 -0.36
N HIS A 262 0.39 15.83 -1.31
CA HIS A 262 -0.02 16.53 -2.53
C HIS A 262 0.80 16.05 -3.72
N VAL A 263 0.17 16.03 -4.90
CA VAL A 263 0.83 15.73 -6.17
C VAL A 263 0.76 16.97 -7.05
N ILE A 264 1.92 17.58 -7.33
CA ILE A 264 2.00 18.82 -8.13
C ILE A 264 1.60 18.53 -9.58
N GLY A 265 0.63 19.30 -10.08
CA GLY A 265 0.13 19.16 -11.45
C GLY A 265 -0.86 18.00 -11.64
N ALA A 266 -1.42 17.46 -10.54
CA ALA A 266 -2.47 16.46 -10.59
C ALA A 266 -3.49 16.67 -9.47
N LEU A 267 -4.66 16.07 -9.61
CA LEU A 267 -5.69 15.95 -8.57
C LEU A 267 -5.88 14.49 -8.22
N MET A 268 -6.30 14.23 -7.00
CA MET A 268 -6.70 12.90 -6.54
C MET A 268 -8.16 12.70 -6.95
N ASP A 269 -8.40 11.89 -7.96
CA ASP A 269 -9.76 11.71 -8.52
C ASP A 269 -10.69 11.02 -7.53
N THR A 270 -10.17 10.00 -6.84
CA THR A 270 -10.90 9.29 -5.78
C THR A 270 -9.96 9.00 -4.63
N VAL A 271 -10.41 9.30 -3.41
CA VAL A 271 -9.69 9.04 -2.16
C VAL A 271 -10.60 8.24 -1.24
N TYR A 272 -10.14 7.07 -0.84
CA TYR A 272 -10.77 6.25 0.17
C TYR A 272 -10.05 6.49 1.50
N ILE A 273 -10.69 7.23 2.41
CA ILE A 273 -10.13 7.52 3.74
C ILE A 273 -10.00 6.22 4.53
N ASP A 274 -8.87 6.03 5.21
CA ASP A 274 -8.41 4.78 5.82
C ASP A 274 -8.35 3.60 4.82
N GLY A 275 -8.49 3.88 3.52
CA GLY A 275 -8.56 2.88 2.47
C GLY A 275 -9.89 2.12 2.43
N ASN A 276 -10.91 2.58 3.17
CA ASN A 276 -12.23 1.97 3.17
C ASN A 276 -13.10 2.51 2.02
N PRO A 277 -13.57 1.67 1.08
CA PRO A 277 -14.40 2.12 -0.05
C PRO A 277 -15.74 2.77 0.35
N GLN A 278 -16.16 2.68 1.60
CA GLN A 278 -17.35 3.38 2.10
C GLN A 278 -17.07 4.83 2.51
N ASN A 279 -15.80 5.20 2.73
CA ASN A 279 -15.35 6.52 3.13
C ASN A 279 -14.68 7.20 1.92
N VAL A 280 -15.46 7.65 0.96
CA VAL A 280 -14.96 8.14 -0.33
C VAL A 280 -15.10 9.65 -0.46
N GLU A 281 -14.02 10.27 -0.95
CA GLU A 281 -13.93 11.68 -1.34
C GLU A 281 -13.47 11.77 -2.79
N HIS A 282 -13.76 12.88 -3.46
CA HIS A 282 -13.42 13.08 -4.87
C HIS A 282 -12.79 14.45 -5.13
N GLY A 283 -11.83 14.49 -6.06
CA GLY A 283 -11.25 15.75 -6.56
C GLY A 283 -10.41 16.50 -5.51
N LEU A 284 -9.70 15.79 -4.63
CA LEU A 284 -8.87 16.44 -3.63
C LEU A 284 -7.55 16.93 -4.21
N GLN A 285 -7.12 18.12 -3.79
CA GLN A 285 -5.81 18.65 -4.11
C GLN A 285 -4.73 18.22 -3.10
N THR A 286 -5.10 18.14 -1.82
CA THR A 286 -4.21 17.80 -0.71
C THR A 286 -4.98 16.92 0.26
N LEU A 287 -4.34 15.86 0.71
CA LEU A 287 -4.89 14.91 1.65
C LEU A 287 -4.16 15.01 2.98
N ASN A 288 -4.90 15.26 4.07
CA ASN A 288 -4.36 15.25 5.42
C ASN A 288 -4.44 13.85 6.02
N LEU A 289 -3.29 13.32 6.43
CA LEU A 289 -3.19 12.06 7.15
C LEU A 289 -2.63 12.32 8.55
N PRO A 290 -3.40 12.05 9.61
CA PRO A 290 -2.87 12.09 10.97
C PRO A 290 -1.81 10.99 11.18
N PRO A 291 -0.99 11.05 12.25
CA PRO A 291 -0.20 9.90 12.67
C PRO A 291 -1.08 8.64 12.75
N SER A 292 -0.63 7.54 12.16
CA SER A 292 -1.35 6.27 11.94
C SER A 292 -2.51 6.30 10.95
N GLY A 293 -2.83 7.46 10.37
CA GLY A 293 -3.86 7.56 9.33
C GLY A 293 -3.38 7.10 7.97
N GLY A 294 -4.29 6.53 7.19
CA GLY A 294 -4.00 6.07 5.83
C GLY A 294 -5.09 6.42 4.83
N ALA A 295 -4.81 6.21 3.56
CA ALA A 295 -5.79 6.33 2.49
C ALA A 295 -5.38 5.50 1.27
N ILE A 296 -6.35 5.12 0.45
CA ILE A 296 -6.11 4.66 -0.91
C ILE A 296 -6.49 5.82 -1.84
N VAL A 297 -5.55 6.24 -2.69
CA VAL A 297 -5.75 7.32 -3.67
C VAL A 297 -5.74 6.73 -5.07
N GLU A 298 -6.73 7.08 -5.87
CA GLU A 298 -6.82 6.76 -7.28
C GLU A 298 -6.74 8.04 -8.10
N MET A 299 -5.88 8.06 -9.12
CA MET A 299 -5.64 9.24 -9.95
C MET A 299 -5.12 8.88 -11.33
N TYR A 300 -5.12 9.87 -12.24
CA TYR A 300 -4.66 9.73 -13.61
C TYR A 300 -3.61 10.80 -13.93
N PHE A 301 -2.64 10.45 -14.78
CA PHE A 301 -1.62 11.34 -15.28
C PHE A 301 -1.77 11.46 -16.80
N PRO A 302 -2.25 12.62 -17.33
CA PRO A 302 -2.55 12.76 -18.76
C PRO A 302 -1.31 12.96 -19.63
N ASP A 303 -0.27 13.63 -19.10
CA ASP A 303 0.85 14.13 -19.90
C ASP A 303 1.95 13.08 -20.07
N ALA A 304 1.92 12.37 -21.19
CA ALA A 304 2.98 11.42 -21.53
C ALA A 304 4.37 12.08 -21.53
N GLY A 305 5.32 11.44 -20.83
CA GLY A 305 6.67 11.98 -20.61
C GLY A 305 6.77 13.04 -19.51
N GLY A 306 5.64 13.43 -18.90
CA GLY A 306 5.56 14.41 -17.82
C GLY A 306 6.21 13.93 -16.52
N LYS A 307 6.46 14.89 -15.63
CA LYS A 307 6.93 14.65 -14.26
C LYS A 307 6.01 15.37 -13.28
N ASN A 308 5.47 14.63 -12.34
CA ASN A 308 4.60 15.17 -11.31
C ASN A 308 5.26 14.92 -9.94
N PRO A 309 5.86 15.93 -9.32
CA PRO A 309 6.36 15.80 -7.95
C PRO A 309 5.24 15.51 -6.98
N PHE A 310 5.50 14.66 -6.00
CA PHE A 310 4.66 14.48 -4.82
C PHE A 310 5.42 14.88 -3.56
N VAL A 311 4.73 15.48 -2.61
CA VAL A 311 5.33 16.10 -1.44
C VAL A 311 4.44 15.96 -0.21
N ASN A 312 5.03 15.99 0.98
CA ASN A 312 4.34 16.54 2.13
C ASN A 312 4.30 18.06 1.99
N HIS A 313 3.10 18.66 1.80
CA HIS A 313 2.95 20.08 1.51
C HIS A 313 3.20 21.00 2.72
N ALA A 314 3.44 20.44 3.92
CA ALA A 314 4.16 21.13 4.98
C ALA A 314 5.64 21.19 4.56
N PHE A 315 6.02 22.18 3.76
CA PHE A 315 7.28 22.21 3.00
C PHE A 315 8.56 22.12 3.83
N ALA A 316 8.50 22.40 5.14
CA ALA A 316 9.60 22.10 6.04
C ALA A 316 9.98 20.60 5.98
N TYR A 317 8.99 19.70 5.81
CA TYR A 317 9.22 18.25 5.75
C TYR A 317 9.62 17.78 4.35
N ALA A 318 9.07 18.39 3.29
CA ALA A 318 9.56 18.17 1.93
C ALA A 318 11.05 18.51 1.81
N SER A 319 11.48 19.60 2.46
CA SER A 319 12.90 20.06 2.42
C SER A 319 13.87 19.10 3.12
N VAL A 320 13.39 18.23 3.99
CA VAL A 320 14.18 17.23 4.72
C VAL A 320 13.88 15.79 4.31
N GLY A 321 13.23 15.58 3.13
CA GLY A 321 13.16 14.25 2.54
C GLY A 321 11.81 13.78 2.03
N ALA A 322 10.68 14.37 2.51
CA ALA A 322 9.32 13.95 2.15
C ALA A 322 8.91 14.48 0.77
N VAL A 323 9.63 14.07 -0.26
CA VAL A 323 9.42 14.45 -1.66
C VAL A 323 9.83 13.32 -2.60
N GLY A 324 9.07 13.19 -3.69
CA GLY A 324 9.35 12.25 -4.77
C GLY A 324 8.83 12.75 -6.10
N VAL A 325 8.91 11.92 -7.14
CA VAL A 325 8.45 12.25 -8.49
C VAL A 325 7.76 11.05 -9.11
N PHE A 326 6.58 11.25 -9.66
CA PHE A 326 5.98 10.36 -10.65
C PHE A 326 6.55 10.72 -12.03
N GLN A 327 7.14 9.75 -12.71
CA GLN A 327 7.57 9.88 -14.10
C GLN A 327 6.54 9.19 -15.00
N VAL A 328 5.80 9.98 -15.77
CA VAL A 328 4.83 9.45 -16.74
C VAL A 328 5.59 8.89 -17.94
N ALA A 329 5.27 7.68 -18.36
CA ALA A 329 5.88 7.07 -19.55
C ALA A 329 5.55 7.85 -20.82
N THR A 330 6.47 7.89 -21.77
CA THR A 330 6.21 8.45 -23.11
C THR A 330 5.28 7.53 -23.90
N THR A 331 4.38 8.11 -24.69
CA THR A 331 3.56 7.34 -25.65
C THR A 331 4.47 6.62 -26.65
N GLY A 332 4.49 5.29 -26.61
CA GLY A 332 5.38 4.44 -27.39
C GLY A 332 6.25 3.49 -26.54
N GLN A 333 6.41 3.75 -25.26
CA GLN A 333 6.84 2.73 -24.30
C GLN A 333 5.59 2.02 -23.77
N THR A 334 5.05 1.15 -24.57
CA THR A 334 4.17 0.11 -24.07
C THR A 334 5.02 -0.73 -23.13
N SER A 335 4.94 -0.49 -21.83
CA SER A 335 5.23 -1.57 -20.90
C SER A 335 4.16 -2.61 -21.22
N THR A 336 4.51 -3.58 -22.04
CA THR A 336 3.66 -4.72 -22.31
C THR A 336 3.67 -5.58 -21.05
N ALA A 337 3.07 -5.05 -19.99
CA ALA A 337 2.53 -5.87 -18.92
C ALA A 337 1.20 -6.38 -19.48
N THR A 338 1.28 -7.31 -20.40
CA THR A 338 0.11 -8.06 -20.83
C THR A 338 -0.25 -8.94 -19.66
N SER A 339 -1.18 -8.48 -18.82
CA SER A 339 -1.92 -9.36 -17.91
C SER A 339 -2.82 -10.24 -18.79
N THR A 340 -2.22 -11.22 -19.43
CA THR A 340 -2.97 -12.26 -20.10
C THR A 340 -3.37 -13.26 -19.03
N THR A 341 -4.57 -13.08 -18.49
CA THR A 341 -5.29 -14.19 -17.84
C THR A 341 -5.57 -15.23 -18.91
N THR A 342 -4.61 -16.12 -19.15
CA THR A 342 -4.84 -17.32 -19.93
C THR A 342 -4.44 -18.49 -19.04
N SER A 343 -5.46 -19.18 -18.56
CA SER A 343 -5.32 -20.55 -18.12
C SER A 343 -4.84 -21.39 -19.32
N THR A 344 -3.80 -22.20 -19.06
CA THR A 344 -3.26 -23.31 -19.86
C THR A 344 -2.26 -23.00 -20.97
N SER A 345 -1.07 -23.59 -20.77
CA SER A 345 -0.13 -24.20 -21.68
C SER A 345 0.73 -23.32 -22.60
N GLY A 346 2.04 -23.31 -22.32
CA GLY A 346 3.10 -23.01 -23.28
C GLY A 346 3.68 -21.61 -23.15
N ALA A 347 4.89 -21.52 -22.57
CA ALA A 347 5.70 -20.30 -22.66
C ALA A 347 5.97 -19.96 -24.14
N PRO A 348 6.03 -18.65 -24.51
CA PRO A 348 6.36 -18.25 -25.89
C PRO A 348 7.68 -18.87 -26.36
N ALA A 349 7.77 -19.27 -27.62
CA ALA A 349 9.00 -19.84 -28.17
C ALA A 349 10.19 -18.88 -27.96
N GLY A 350 11.29 -19.38 -27.39
CA GLY A 350 12.48 -18.59 -27.07
C GLY A 350 12.41 -17.85 -25.70
N SER A 351 11.39 -18.07 -24.87
CA SER A 351 11.35 -17.52 -23.51
C SER A 351 12.07 -18.41 -22.49
N VAL A 352 12.55 -17.80 -21.41
CA VAL A 352 13.15 -18.49 -20.26
C VAL A 352 12.14 -18.51 -19.10
N SER A 353 11.93 -19.69 -18.54
CA SER A 353 10.95 -19.88 -17.45
C SER A 353 11.62 -19.89 -16.09
N VAL A 354 11.00 -19.23 -15.12
CA VAL A 354 11.34 -19.25 -13.69
C VAL A 354 10.11 -19.66 -12.90
N LYS A 355 10.25 -20.60 -11.99
CA LYS A 355 9.17 -21.00 -11.08
C LYS A 355 9.33 -20.32 -9.72
N ILE A 356 8.25 -19.89 -9.12
CA ILE A 356 8.15 -19.65 -7.69
C ILE A 356 7.81 -21.00 -7.07
N ASN A 357 8.72 -21.52 -6.26
CA ASN A 357 8.60 -22.88 -5.72
C ASN A 357 7.55 -22.98 -4.64
N SER A 358 6.94 -24.16 -4.48
CA SER A 358 6.05 -24.44 -3.36
C SER A 358 6.78 -24.28 -2.01
N GLY A 359 6.13 -23.64 -1.04
CA GLY A 359 6.69 -23.34 0.28
C GLY A 359 7.62 -22.13 0.31
N SER A 360 7.71 -21.33 -0.76
CA SER A 360 8.56 -20.13 -0.83
C SER A 360 8.14 -19.02 0.14
N ALA A 361 6.88 -19.02 0.58
CA ALA A 361 6.38 -18.13 1.62
C ALA A 361 6.97 -18.43 3.01
N LEU A 362 7.48 -19.65 3.21
CA LEU A 362 8.15 -20.03 4.44
C LEU A 362 9.65 -19.78 4.25
N ASN A 363 10.28 -18.97 5.09
CA ASN A 363 11.74 -18.71 5.02
C ASN A 363 12.56 -19.94 5.48
N THR A 364 12.22 -21.12 4.98
CA THR A 364 12.82 -22.41 5.35
C THR A 364 13.57 -23.10 4.21
N THR A 365 13.52 -22.55 2.99
CA THR A 365 14.20 -23.06 1.80
C THR A 365 15.30 -22.09 1.36
N SER A 366 16.29 -22.59 0.62
CA SER A 366 17.36 -21.76 0.04
C SER A 366 17.07 -21.34 -1.40
N VAL A 367 16.03 -21.87 -2.02
CA VAL A 367 15.68 -21.62 -3.43
C VAL A 367 14.21 -21.32 -3.58
N TYR A 368 13.88 -20.04 -3.64
CA TYR A 368 12.52 -19.53 -3.75
C TYR A 368 12.08 -19.37 -5.21
N TYR A 369 12.95 -18.80 -6.05
CA TYR A 369 12.81 -18.76 -7.51
C TYR A 369 13.71 -19.84 -8.13
N SER A 370 13.17 -20.63 -9.03
CA SER A 370 13.92 -21.73 -9.66
C SER A 370 13.92 -21.60 -11.19
N PRO A 371 15.07 -21.34 -11.82
CA PRO A 371 16.38 -21.04 -11.22
C PRO A 371 16.42 -19.68 -10.49
N PRO A 372 17.26 -19.52 -9.44
CA PRO A 372 17.39 -18.25 -8.72
C PRO A 372 18.13 -17.18 -9.52
N SER A 373 18.94 -17.59 -10.50
CA SER A 373 19.65 -16.70 -11.43
C SER A 373 19.57 -17.26 -12.83
N ILE A 374 19.30 -16.39 -13.80
CA ILE A 374 19.24 -16.74 -15.22
C ILE A 374 20.04 -15.73 -16.05
N THR A 375 20.50 -16.18 -17.23
CA THR A 375 21.13 -15.32 -18.23
C THR A 375 20.33 -15.37 -19.51
N VAL A 376 20.02 -14.22 -20.08
CA VAL A 376 19.27 -14.05 -21.33
C VAL A 376 20.04 -13.11 -22.28
N VAL A 377 19.72 -13.16 -23.58
CA VAL A 377 20.37 -12.33 -24.62
C VAL A 377 19.32 -11.52 -25.36
N VAL A 378 19.51 -10.20 -25.46
CA VAL A 378 18.59 -9.30 -26.16
C VAL A 378 18.33 -9.76 -27.59
N GLY A 379 17.04 -9.88 -27.95
CA GLY A 379 16.61 -10.30 -29.30
C GLY A 379 16.83 -11.79 -29.62
N VAL A 380 17.17 -12.62 -28.61
CA VAL A 380 17.31 -14.08 -28.75
C VAL A 380 16.35 -14.81 -27.80
N ASN A 381 16.54 -14.64 -26.49
CA ASN A 381 15.73 -15.26 -25.43
C ASN A 381 15.47 -14.34 -24.26
N ASN A 382 15.36 -13.05 -24.53
CA ASN A 382 15.24 -11.97 -23.54
C ASN A 382 13.82 -11.82 -22.92
N THR A 383 12.92 -12.76 -23.18
CA THR A 383 11.62 -12.84 -22.53
C THR A 383 11.67 -13.86 -21.40
N VAL A 384 11.29 -13.45 -20.20
CA VAL A 384 11.27 -14.31 -19.02
C VAL A 384 9.83 -14.46 -18.53
N VAL A 385 9.45 -15.69 -18.20
CA VAL A 385 8.13 -16.04 -17.66
C VAL A 385 8.31 -16.58 -16.26
N TRP A 386 7.76 -15.88 -15.26
CA TRP A 386 7.68 -16.35 -13.88
C TRP A 386 6.31 -16.97 -13.64
N THR A 387 6.27 -18.18 -13.08
CA THR A 387 5.03 -18.87 -12.74
C THR A 387 4.97 -19.13 -11.25
N ASN A 388 3.90 -18.70 -10.60
CA ASN A 388 3.65 -19.02 -9.19
C ASN A 388 3.18 -20.47 -9.05
N SER A 389 4.08 -21.37 -8.65
CA SER A 389 3.78 -22.78 -8.36
C SER A 389 3.63 -23.05 -6.87
N ASP A 390 3.61 -21.99 -6.03
CA ASP A 390 3.27 -22.09 -4.61
C ASP A 390 1.74 -22.10 -4.42
N SER A 391 1.29 -22.46 -3.24
CA SER A 391 -0.12 -22.42 -2.82
C SER A 391 -0.58 -21.07 -2.30
N VAL A 392 0.34 -20.07 -2.21
CA VAL A 392 0.09 -18.72 -1.74
C VAL A 392 0.49 -17.68 -2.78
N GLU A 393 0.11 -16.44 -2.53
CA GLU A 393 0.39 -15.30 -3.40
C GLU A 393 1.86 -14.88 -3.36
N HIS A 394 2.39 -14.46 -4.49
CA HIS A 394 3.74 -13.93 -4.62
C HIS A 394 3.79 -12.72 -5.57
N THR A 395 4.90 -11.99 -5.57
CA THR A 395 5.22 -10.99 -6.60
C THR A 395 6.58 -11.25 -7.22
N VAL A 396 6.81 -10.66 -8.39
CA VAL A 396 8.12 -10.58 -9.03
C VAL A 396 8.39 -9.12 -9.30
N THR A 397 9.14 -8.47 -8.40
CA THR A 397 9.32 -7.01 -8.40
C THR A 397 10.80 -6.67 -8.50
N ALA A 398 11.18 -5.94 -9.54
CA ALA A 398 12.55 -5.49 -9.72
C ALA A 398 12.95 -4.49 -8.64
N THR A 399 14.16 -4.63 -8.06
CA THR A 399 14.66 -3.72 -7.02
C THR A 399 14.83 -2.27 -7.52
N ASN A 400 15.02 -2.09 -8.84
CA ASN A 400 15.12 -0.79 -9.50
C ASN A 400 13.78 -0.29 -10.08
N GLY A 401 12.67 -0.97 -9.79
CA GLY A 401 11.33 -0.60 -10.25
C GLY A 401 11.07 -0.84 -11.75
N LEU A 402 11.97 -1.52 -12.48
CA LEU A 402 11.82 -1.72 -13.92
C LEU A 402 10.62 -2.58 -14.28
N PHE A 403 10.26 -3.56 -13.45
CA PHE A 403 9.08 -4.39 -13.60
C PHE A 403 8.48 -4.76 -12.25
N ASN A 404 7.18 -4.99 -12.27
CA ASN A 404 6.41 -5.49 -11.13
C ASN A 404 5.26 -6.34 -11.67
N SER A 405 5.16 -7.57 -11.22
CA SER A 405 4.09 -8.49 -11.63
C SER A 405 2.73 -8.14 -11.02
N GLY A 406 2.68 -7.28 -9.98
CA GLY A 406 1.58 -7.31 -9.06
C GLY A 406 1.49 -8.66 -8.35
N ILE A 407 0.35 -8.92 -7.70
CA ILE A 407 0.10 -10.19 -7.01
C ILE A 407 -0.14 -11.30 -8.04
N LEU A 408 0.68 -12.36 -7.96
CA LEU A 408 0.49 -13.60 -8.71
C LEU A 408 -0.20 -14.63 -7.80
N GLN A 409 -1.44 -14.93 -8.10
CA GLN A 409 -2.18 -16.02 -7.44
C GLN A 409 -1.53 -17.39 -7.77
N PRO A 410 -1.77 -18.45 -6.99
CA PRO A 410 -1.35 -19.80 -7.32
C PRO A 410 -1.72 -20.17 -8.77
N GLY A 411 -0.71 -20.64 -9.54
CA GLY A 411 -0.85 -20.98 -10.94
C GLY A 411 -0.75 -19.83 -11.94
N GLN A 412 -0.74 -18.58 -11.50
CA GLN A 412 -0.60 -17.41 -12.37
C GLN A 412 0.85 -17.20 -12.81
N SER A 413 1.01 -16.57 -13.97
CA SER A 413 2.33 -16.26 -14.55
C SER A 413 2.44 -14.78 -14.89
N PHE A 414 3.67 -14.26 -14.77
CA PHE A 414 4.07 -12.94 -15.19
C PHE A 414 5.14 -13.05 -16.26
N THR A 415 5.07 -12.23 -17.30
CA THR A 415 6.03 -12.24 -18.41
C THR A 415 6.64 -10.85 -18.57
N TYR A 416 7.97 -10.79 -18.69
CA TYR A 416 8.69 -9.55 -18.97
C TYR A 416 9.76 -9.76 -20.04
N THR A 417 9.89 -8.80 -20.98
CA THR A 417 10.90 -8.81 -22.05
C THR A 417 11.95 -7.74 -21.78
N PHE A 418 13.20 -8.15 -21.59
CA PHE A 418 14.32 -7.26 -21.35
C PHE A 418 14.85 -6.69 -22.66
N THR A 419 14.91 -5.36 -22.78
CA THR A 419 15.35 -4.67 -24.00
C THR A 419 16.75 -4.09 -23.90
N SER A 420 17.35 -4.05 -22.71
CA SER A 420 18.68 -3.48 -22.48
C SER A 420 19.57 -4.45 -21.72
N PRO A 421 20.86 -4.55 -22.08
CA PRO A 421 21.84 -5.33 -21.31
C PRO A 421 21.98 -4.79 -19.88
N GLY A 422 22.24 -5.68 -18.91
CA GLY A 422 22.41 -5.30 -17.50
C GLY A 422 22.11 -6.46 -16.57
N THR A 423 22.30 -6.24 -15.28
CA THR A 423 21.91 -7.18 -14.22
C THR A 423 20.72 -6.61 -13.46
N TYR A 424 19.64 -7.38 -13.39
CA TYR A 424 18.38 -7.00 -12.80
C TYR A 424 18.08 -7.95 -11.65
N THR A 425 18.19 -7.43 -10.43
CA THR A 425 17.77 -8.13 -9.21
C THR A 425 16.29 -7.90 -8.96
N TYR A 426 15.59 -8.91 -8.49
CA TYR A 426 14.17 -8.84 -8.16
C TYR A 426 13.87 -9.65 -6.90
N TYR A 427 12.73 -9.38 -6.30
CA TYR A 427 12.30 -10.00 -5.06
C TYR A 427 10.76 -10.13 -5.03
N CYS A 428 10.25 -10.88 -4.06
CA CYS A 428 8.83 -10.88 -3.74
C CYS A 428 8.55 -9.80 -2.68
N VAL A 429 7.65 -8.88 -2.97
CA VAL A 429 7.27 -7.82 -2.01
C VAL A 429 6.62 -8.41 -0.76
N LEU A 430 5.83 -9.49 -0.93
CA LEU A 430 5.17 -10.19 0.18
C LEU A 430 6.14 -11.01 1.04
N HIS A 431 7.27 -11.47 0.43
CA HIS A 431 8.25 -12.36 1.03
C HIS A 431 9.67 -11.88 0.70
N PRO A 432 10.19 -10.83 1.38
CA PRO A 432 11.42 -10.12 0.97
C PRO A 432 12.70 -10.98 0.96
N TRP A 433 12.70 -12.14 1.63
CA TRP A 433 13.78 -13.12 1.57
C TRP A 433 13.88 -13.82 0.21
N MET A 434 12.78 -13.86 -0.56
CA MET A 434 12.75 -14.42 -1.90
C MET A 434 13.40 -13.44 -2.88
N LYS A 435 14.61 -13.76 -3.32
CA LYS A 435 15.39 -12.94 -4.25
C LYS A 435 15.80 -13.74 -5.47
N GLY A 436 15.87 -13.06 -6.61
CA GLY A 436 16.35 -13.64 -7.87
C GLY A 436 17.09 -12.63 -8.73
N THR A 437 17.76 -13.10 -9.78
CA THR A 437 18.57 -12.26 -10.67
C THR A 437 18.41 -12.65 -12.13
N VAL A 438 18.26 -11.66 -13.01
CA VAL A 438 18.34 -11.83 -14.46
C VAL A 438 19.55 -11.04 -14.96
N THR A 439 20.51 -11.74 -15.60
CA THR A 439 21.61 -11.11 -16.33
C THR A 439 21.24 -11.07 -17.80
N VAL A 440 21.20 -9.88 -18.38
CA VAL A 440 20.87 -9.65 -19.78
C VAL A 440 22.11 -9.26 -20.53
N LEU A 441 22.48 -10.04 -21.54
CA LEU A 441 23.61 -9.79 -22.41
C LEU A 441 23.18 -9.06 -23.68
N ALA A 442 24.07 -8.24 -24.25
CA ALA A 442 23.88 -7.70 -25.59
C ALA A 442 23.87 -8.83 -26.60
N LYS A 443 23.15 -8.66 -27.72
CA LYS A 443 23.28 -9.51 -28.87
C LYS A 443 24.66 -9.26 -29.48
N GLY A 444 25.50 -10.27 -29.54
CA GLY A 444 26.82 -10.22 -30.18
C GLY A 444 26.69 -9.97 -31.68
#